data_b1581a5fbc384b2db6711b7a4c8cfdc9
#
_entry.id   b1581a5fbc384b2db6711b7a4c8cfdc9
#
_cell.length_a   1.000
_cell.length_b   1.000
_cell.length_c   1.000
_cell.angle_alpha   90.00
_cell.angle_beta   90.00
_cell.angle_gamma   90.00
#
_symmetry.space_group_name_H-M   'P 1'
#
loop_
_entity.id
_entity.type
_entity.pdbx_description
1 polymer ?
#
loop_
_entity_poly.entity_id
_entity_poly.type
_entity_poly.pdbx_seq_one_letter_code
_entity_poly.pdbx_strand_id
1 'polypeptide(L)'
;PRSYSSAASDVYKRQLLTPENIELDIKYEDDSIIVINKKSGMVVHPGHGNYSGTLINGLLYHFDNLPNNSSNRPGLVHRIDKDTSGLLVIAKTEKSMTILAKQFFKKSVEREYLALVWGDVKNDEGEINAPIGRNPKNRLQMIVYEDLEGGKDAITNYKVIERFGYVTLVSCKLKTGRTHQIRVHMKYIGHT
;
A
#
# COMPACT_ATOMS: atom_id res chain seq x y z
N PRO A 1 8.92 23.42 -36.54
CA PRO A 1 7.81 23.37 -35.59
C PRO A 1 8.35 22.92 -34.23
N ARG A 2 8.32 23.83 -33.28
CA ARG A 2 8.78 23.60 -31.90
C ARG A 2 7.75 22.76 -31.17
N SER A 3 8.18 21.66 -30.58
CA SER A 3 7.37 20.78 -29.74
C SER A 3 6.99 21.48 -28.42
N TYR A 4 5.72 21.87 -28.31
CA TYR A 4 5.12 22.30 -27.04
C TYR A 4 4.66 21.06 -26.28
N SER A 5 5.51 20.42 -25.50
CA SER A 5 5.14 19.20 -24.78
C SER A 5 5.67 19.05 -23.36
N SER A 6 6.22 20.07 -22.71
CA SER A 6 6.72 19.88 -21.33
C SER A 6 5.99 20.69 -20.26
N ALA A 7 5.37 21.80 -20.59
CA ALA A 7 4.72 22.66 -19.61
C ALA A 7 3.31 22.18 -19.20
N ALA A 8 2.57 21.50 -20.07
CA ALA A 8 1.25 20.98 -19.75
C ALA A 8 1.28 19.76 -18.82
N SER A 9 2.36 18.96 -18.81
CA SER A 9 2.51 17.80 -17.93
C SER A 9 2.86 18.17 -16.49
N ASP A 10 3.49 19.32 -16.27
CA ASP A 10 3.89 19.77 -14.92
C ASP A 10 2.75 20.49 -14.17
N VAL A 11 1.80 21.07 -14.88
CA VAL A 11 0.59 21.68 -14.29
C VAL A 11 -0.35 20.60 -13.75
N TYR A 12 -0.32 19.38 -14.30
CA TYR A 12 -1.10 18.22 -13.80
C TYR A 12 -0.55 17.62 -12.50
N LYS A 13 0.65 17.99 -12.07
CA LYS A 13 1.34 17.37 -10.92
C LYS A 13 0.97 17.95 -9.55
N ARG A 14 0.22 19.02 -9.47
CA ARG A 14 -0.33 19.54 -8.21
C ARG A 14 -1.84 19.43 -8.21
N GLN A 15 -2.38 18.21 -8.14
CA GLN A 15 -3.76 18.07 -7.71
C GLN A 15 -3.89 18.65 -6.31
N LEU A 16 -4.69 19.71 -6.20
CA LEU A 16 -5.10 20.23 -4.91
C LEU A 16 -5.88 19.12 -4.21
N LEU A 17 -5.35 18.66 -3.08
CA LEU A 17 -6.06 17.72 -2.23
C LEU A 17 -7.24 18.48 -1.61
N THR A 18 -8.44 18.07 -1.94
CA THR A 18 -9.68 18.68 -1.44
C THR A 18 -10.18 17.93 -0.22
N PRO A 19 -10.43 18.58 0.93
CA PRO A 19 -11.09 17.96 2.06
C PRO A 19 -12.49 17.46 1.68
N GLU A 20 -12.82 16.24 2.10
CA GLU A 20 -14.13 15.62 1.86
C GLU A 20 -14.66 15.00 3.14
N ASN A 21 -15.95 15.19 3.44
CA ASN A 21 -16.59 14.60 4.61
C ASN A 21 -16.78 13.09 4.41
N ILE A 22 -15.71 12.35 4.69
CA ILE A 22 -15.66 10.90 4.61
C ILE A 22 -15.51 10.34 6.02
N GLU A 23 -16.39 9.42 6.41
CA GLU A 23 -16.32 8.73 7.70
C GLU A 23 -15.02 7.91 7.80
N LEU A 24 -14.26 8.12 8.87
CA LEU A 24 -13.02 7.41 9.17
C LEU A 24 -13.24 6.45 10.35
N ASP A 25 -12.95 5.17 10.15
CA ASP A 25 -12.97 4.16 11.22
C ASP A 25 -11.67 4.23 12.03
N ILE A 26 -11.60 5.19 12.96
CA ILE A 26 -10.46 5.43 13.84
C ILE A 26 -10.46 4.36 14.95
N LYS A 27 -9.38 3.59 15.05
CA LYS A 27 -9.19 2.55 16.08
C LYS A 27 -8.34 3.03 17.26
N TYR A 28 -7.47 4.01 17.02
CA TYR A 28 -6.65 4.63 18.06
C TYR A 28 -6.28 6.04 17.62
N GLU A 29 -6.21 6.96 18.57
CA GLU A 29 -5.74 8.32 18.37
C GLU A 29 -5.08 8.85 19.65
N ASP A 30 -3.95 9.52 19.48
CA ASP A 30 -3.29 10.34 20.50
C ASP A 30 -2.78 11.66 19.89
N ASP A 31 -1.94 12.39 20.60
CA ASP A 31 -1.37 13.67 20.11
C ASP A 31 -0.37 13.49 18.96
N SER A 32 0.12 12.30 18.72
CA SER A 32 1.21 12.00 17.78
C SER A 32 0.77 11.23 16.56
N ILE A 33 -0.19 10.30 16.72
CA ILE A 33 -0.60 9.37 15.66
C ILE A 33 -2.12 9.13 15.66
N ILE A 34 -2.60 8.65 14.51
CA ILE A 34 -3.94 8.09 14.33
C ILE A 34 -3.77 6.71 13.71
N VAL A 35 -4.52 5.71 14.19
CA VAL A 35 -4.63 4.40 13.55
C VAL A 35 -6.03 4.24 12.97
N ILE A 36 -6.11 4.05 11.67
CA ILE A 36 -7.38 3.94 10.93
C ILE A 36 -7.51 2.55 10.36
N ASN A 37 -8.68 1.95 10.49
CA ASN A 37 -9.07 0.75 9.75
C ASN A 37 -9.67 1.15 8.40
N LYS A 38 -8.85 1.11 7.35
CA LYS A 38 -9.29 1.46 6.00
C LYS A 38 -10.27 0.41 5.45
N LYS A 39 -11.41 0.85 4.95
CA LYS A 39 -12.37 -0.02 4.24
C LYS A 39 -11.79 -0.48 2.90
N SER A 40 -12.15 -1.69 2.46
CA SER A 40 -11.88 -2.16 1.08
C SER A 40 -12.58 -1.25 0.07
N GLY A 41 -12.01 -1.08 -1.12
CA GLY A 41 -12.49 -0.18 -2.15
C GLY A 41 -12.01 1.27 -2.02
N MET A 42 -11.52 1.69 -0.85
CA MET A 42 -10.99 3.04 -0.62
C MET A 42 -9.52 3.13 -1.03
N VAL A 43 -9.18 4.12 -1.86
CA VAL A 43 -7.79 4.47 -2.20
C VAL A 43 -7.19 5.34 -1.10
N VAL A 44 -5.92 5.15 -0.78
CA VAL A 44 -5.25 5.92 0.28
C VAL A 44 -4.96 7.37 -0.16
N HIS A 45 -4.48 7.57 -1.38
CA HIS A 45 -4.09 8.88 -1.93
C HIS A 45 -4.53 9.00 -3.39
N PRO A 46 -5.00 10.17 -3.85
CA PRO A 46 -5.39 10.38 -5.23
C PRO A 46 -4.35 9.90 -6.24
N GLY A 47 -4.84 9.33 -7.32
CA GLY A 47 -4.03 8.81 -8.42
C GLY A 47 -4.86 8.61 -9.67
N HIS A 48 -4.25 8.05 -10.71
CA HIS A 48 -4.93 7.85 -11.99
C HIS A 48 -6.27 7.10 -11.82
N GLY A 49 -7.37 7.70 -12.27
CA GLY A 49 -8.72 7.15 -12.17
C GLY A 49 -9.39 7.24 -10.78
N ASN A 50 -8.71 7.80 -9.77
CA ASN A 50 -9.25 7.97 -8.41
C ASN A 50 -8.77 9.32 -7.85
N TYR A 51 -9.46 10.39 -8.18
CA TYR A 51 -9.04 11.75 -7.87
C TYR A 51 -9.67 12.32 -6.60
N SER A 52 -10.74 11.71 -6.12
CA SER A 52 -11.54 12.08 -4.95
C SER A 52 -11.96 10.83 -4.18
N GLY A 53 -12.62 10.97 -3.04
CA GLY A 53 -13.11 9.86 -2.23
C GLY A 53 -11.98 9.02 -1.61
N THR A 54 -10.79 9.58 -1.45
CA THR A 54 -9.63 8.86 -0.91
C THR A 54 -9.49 9.09 0.59
N LEU A 55 -8.73 8.20 1.26
CA LEU A 55 -8.45 8.34 2.68
C LEU A 55 -7.90 9.72 3.04
N ILE A 56 -6.99 10.27 2.20
CA ILE A 56 -6.39 11.57 2.46
C ILE A 56 -7.39 12.72 2.34
N ASN A 57 -8.41 12.62 1.47
CA ASN A 57 -9.48 13.61 1.41
C ASN A 57 -10.27 13.66 2.72
N GLY A 58 -10.58 12.48 3.30
CA GLY A 58 -11.21 12.38 4.62
C GLY A 58 -10.31 12.90 5.74
N LEU A 59 -9.03 12.54 5.73
CA LEU A 59 -8.06 13.02 6.72
C LEU A 59 -7.98 14.55 6.75
N LEU A 60 -7.92 15.20 5.61
CA LEU A 60 -7.88 16.67 5.50
C LEU A 60 -9.18 17.35 5.93
N TYR A 61 -10.30 16.64 5.91
CA TYR A 61 -11.57 17.16 6.44
C TYR A 61 -11.62 17.12 7.97
N HIS A 62 -11.11 16.04 8.57
CA HIS A 62 -11.17 15.81 10.01
C HIS A 62 -10.01 16.40 10.80
N PHE A 63 -8.88 16.73 10.14
CA PHE A 63 -7.63 17.19 10.78
C PHE A 63 -7.02 18.37 10.03
N ASP A 64 -6.98 19.54 10.68
CA ASP A 64 -6.53 20.80 10.06
C ASP A 64 -5.01 20.86 9.78
N ASN A 65 -4.19 20.21 10.62
CA ASN A 65 -2.74 20.42 10.67
C ASN A 65 -1.95 19.10 10.58
N LEU A 66 -2.19 18.28 9.56
CA LEU A 66 -1.36 17.11 9.35
C LEU A 66 0.01 17.50 8.76
N PRO A 67 1.12 16.91 9.28
CA PRO A 67 2.45 17.17 8.75
C PRO A 67 2.51 16.74 7.29
N ASN A 68 3.15 17.56 6.44
CA ASN A 68 3.22 17.30 5.00
C ASN A 68 4.66 17.12 4.54
N ASN A 69 4.88 16.23 3.61
CA ASN A 69 6.18 16.01 2.97
C ASN A 69 6.20 16.59 1.56
N SER A 70 7.39 16.60 0.93
CA SER A 70 7.59 17.07 -0.45
C SER A 70 6.72 16.35 -1.50
N SER A 71 6.17 15.20 -1.16
CA SER A 71 5.29 14.40 -2.05
C SER A 71 3.81 14.74 -1.90
N ASN A 72 3.45 15.78 -1.16
CA ASN A 72 2.07 16.20 -0.86
C ASN A 72 1.21 15.05 -0.32
N ARG A 73 1.69 14.40 0.77
CA ARG A 73 1.05 13.27 1.43
C ARG A 73 0.90 13.53 2.93
N PRO A 74 -0.01 14.45 3.32
CA PRO A 74 -0.19 14.83 4.72
C PRO A 74 -0.40 13.61 5.62
N GLY A 75 0.45 13.49 6.66
CA GLY A 75 0.41 12.42 7.65
C GLY A 75 0.75 11.02 7.17
N LEU A 76 0.82 10.76 5.86
CA LEU A 76 0.99 9.41 5.32
C LEU A 76 2.46 8.98 5.31
N VAL A 77 2.75 7.88 5.97
CA VAL A 77 4.07 7.22 6.03
C VAL A 77 4.10 5.88 5.29
N HIS A 78 2.94 5.30 5.02
CA HIS A 78 2.79 4.07 4.23
C HIS A 78 1.42 4.01 3.54
N ARG A 79 1.18 2.93 2.81
CA ARG A 79 -0.10 2.69 2.14
C ARG A 79 -0.39 1.20 2.04
N ILE A 80 -1.68 0.88 1.90
CA ILE A 80 -2.18 -0.43 1.47
C ILE A 80 -2.99 -0.25 0.18
N ASP A 81 -3.25 -1.33 -0.53
CA ASP A 81 -3.93 -1.28 -1.82
C ASP A 81 -5.41 -0.87 -1.68
N LYS A 82 -6.03 -0.47 -2.78
CA LYS A 82 -7.43 -0.05 -2.84
C LYS A 82 -8.36 -1.09 -2.19
N ASP A 83 -8.26 -2.34 -2.64
CA ASP A 83 -9.16 -3.41 -2.22
C ASP A 83 -8.68 -4.16 -0.96
N THR A 84 -7.55 -3.75 -0.38
CA THR A 84 -7.08 -4.24 0.90
C THR A 84 -7.73 -3.43 2.02
N SER A 85 -8.38 -4.09 2.96
CA SER A 85 -8.82 -3.49 4.22
C SER A 85 -7.75 -3.63 5.30
N GLY A 86 -7.87 -2.86 6.38
CA GLY A 86 -7.02 -3.00 7.55
C GLY A 86 -6.33 -1.72 7.99
N LEU A 87 -5.40 -1.88 8.94
CA LEU A 87 -4.86 -0.78 9.71
C LEU A 87 -3.82 0.04 8.93
N LEU A 88 -3.97 1.36 9.02
CA LEU A 88 -2.94 2.32 8.64
C LEU A 88 -2.63 3.24 9.81
N VAL A 89 -1.33 3.55 10.00
CA VAL A 89 -0.89 4.58 10.93
C VAL A 89 -0.65 5.89 10.18
N ILE A 90 -1.18 6.98 10.73
CA ILE A 90 -1.10 8.34 10.21
C ILE A 90 -0.35 9.18 11.25
N ALA A 91 0.62 9.97 10.82
CA ALA A 91 1.33 10.89 11.69
C ALA A 91 0.53 12.19 11.87
N LYS A 92 0.42 12.70 13.12
CA LYS A 92 -0.18 14.01 13.44
C LYS A 92 0.85 15.11 13.57
N THR A 93 2.12 14.77 13.78
CA THR A 93 3.22 15.72 13.98
C THR A 93 4.41 15.41 13.06
N GLU A 94 5.23 16.42 12.74
CA GLU A 94 6.48 16.26 11.99
C GLU A 94 7.43 15.24 12.65
N LYS A 95 7.48 15.25 13.98
CA LYS A 95 8.30 14.31 14.77
C LYS A 95 7.83 12.87 14.57
N SER A 96 6.55 12.60 14.73
CA SER A 96 5.99 11.26 14.53
C SER A 96 6.12 10.80 13.06
N MET A 97 5.93 11.71 12.10
CA MET A 97 6.13 11.43 10.67
C MET A 97 7.55 10.98 10.38
N THR A 98 8.54 11.69 10.89
CA THR A 98 9.97 11.38 10.72
C THR A 98 10.31 10.02 11.35
N ILE A 99 9.85 9.77 12.58
CA ILE A 99 10.12 8.52 13.30
C ILE A 99 9.47 7.34 12.57
N LEU A 100 8.20 7.43 12.20
CA LEU A 100 7.48 6.37 11.50
C LEU A 100 8.09 6.11 10.12
N ALA A 101 8.40 7.16 9.34
CA ALA A 101 9.05 7.00 8.04
C ALA A 101 10.39 6.26 8.16
N LYS A 102 11.19 6.57 9.20
CA LYS A 102 12.45 5.86 9.50
C LYS A 102 12.20 4.38 9.85
N GLN A 103 11.16 4.07 10.61
CA GLN A 103 10.81 2.69 10.95
C GLN A 103 10.40 1.90 9.70
N PHE A 104 9.56 2.48 8.82
CA PHE A 104 9.19 1.85 7.55
C PHE A 104 10.40 1.67 6.62
N PHE A 105 11.29 2.65 6.55
CA PHE A 105 12.53 2.57 5.76
C PHE A 105 13.44 1.46 6.26
N LYS A 106 13.65 1.37 7.59
CA LYS A 106 14.45 0.32 8.24
C LYS A 106 13.77 -1.04 8.27
N LYS A 107 12.51 -1.12 7.81
CA LYS A 107 11.69 -2.34 7.84
C LYS A 107 11.51 -2.92 9.26
N SER A 108 11.55 -2.07 10.29
CA SER A 108 11.36 -2.47 11.69
C SER A 108 9.87 -2.55 12.09
N VAL A 109 8.96 -2.03 11.26
CA VAL A 109 7.52 -2.20 11.47
C VAL A 109 7.10 -3.59 11.02
N GLU A 110 6.60 -4.38 11.95
CA GLU A 110 6.00 -5.67 11.62
C GLU A 110 4.66 -5.47 10.94
N ARG A 111 4.47 -6.14 9.80
CA ARG A 111 3.25 -6.04 8.98
C ARG A 111 2.75 -7.44 8.68
N GLU A 112 1.59 -7.74 9.19
CA GLU A 112 0.91 -9.02 8.97
C GLU A 112 -0.41 -8.79 8.25
N TYR A 113 -0.68 -9.64 7.26
CA TYR A 113 -1.87 -9.61 6.44
C TYR A 113 -2.50 -11.00 6.40
N LEU A 114 -3.81 -11.03 6.34
CA LEU A 114 -4.55 -12.23 6.00
C LEU A 114 -4.91 -12.21 4.52
N ALA A 115 -4.69 -13.32 3.84
CA ALA A 115 -5.07 -13.50 2.46
C ALA A 115 -5.81 -14.82 2.28
N LEU A 116 -6.97 -14.77 1.63
CA LEU A 116 -7.66 -15.95 1.15
C LEU A 116 -7.23 -16.18 -0.30
N VAL A 117 -6.63 -17.33 -0.57
CA VAL A 117 -6.07 -17.67 -1.88
C VAL A 117 -6.73 -18.91 -2.47
N TRP A 118 -6.80 -18.98 -3.80
CA TRP A 118 -7.34 -20.14 -4.50
C TRP A 118 -6.40 -21.36 -4.37
N GLY A 119 -7.02 -22.52 -4.25
CA GLY A 119 -6.34 -23.79 -4.19
C GLY A 119 -5.84 -24.17 -2.79
N ASP A 120 -5.33 -25.36 -2.69
CA ASP A 120 -4.77 -25.93 -1.48
C ASP A 120 -3.27 -25.66 -1.41
N VAL A 121 -2.84 -24.74 -0.56
CA VAL A 121 -1.41 -24.44 -0.34
C VAL A 121 -0.78 -25.60 0.39
N LYS A 122 0.08 -26.35 -0.28
CA LYS A 122 0.62 -27.63 0.21
C LYS A 122 1.50 -27.49 1.45
N ASN A 123 2.40 -26.52 1.43
CA ASN A 123 3.35 -26.29 2.54
C ASN A 123 2.69 -25.43 3.61
N ASP A 124 2.82 -25.82 4.88
CA ASP A 124 2.24 -25.09 6.01
C ASP A 124 2.83 -23.69 6.18
N GLU A 125 4.09 -23.51 5.80
CA GLU A 125 4.76 -22.22 5.82
C GLU A 125 5.82 -22.15 4.71
N GLY A 126 6.25 -20.93 4.38
CA GLY A 126 7.30 -20.73 3.40
C GLY A 126 7.70 -19.25 3.25
N GLU A 127 8.81 -19.06 2.55
CA GLU A 127 9.30 -17.74 2.13
C GLU A 127 9.23 -17.65 0.60
N ILE A 128 8.63 -16.58 0.10
CA ILE A 128 8.64 -16.23 -1.32
C ILE A 128 9.61 -15.07 -1.46
N ASN A 129 10.78 -15.34 -2.04
CA ASN A 129 11.80 -14.35 -2.33
C ASN A 129 11.92 -14.21 -3.85
N ALA A 130 11.18 -13.27 -4.41
CA ALA A 130 11.07 -13.10 -5.86
C ALA A 130 10.89 -11.61 -6.20
N PRO A 131 11.79 -11.01 -7.01
CA PRO A 131 11.73 -9.61 -7.36
C PRO A 131 10.42 -9.22 -8.04
N ILE A 132 9.84 -8.08 -7.66
CA ILE A 132 8.59 -7.58 -8.23
C ILE A 132 8.84 -6.29 -9.00
N GLY A 133 8.33 -6.23 -10.22
CA GLY A 133 8.36 -5.04 -11.07
C GLY A 133 7.08 -4.87 -11.87
N ARG A 134 7.02 -3.77 -12.61
CA ARG A 134 5.87 -3.44 -13.44
C ARG A 134 5.92 -4.26 -14.74
N ASN A 135 4.79 -4.90 -15.11
CA ASN A 135 4.71 -5.67 -16.34
C ASN A 135 4.95 -4.74 -17.57
N PRO A 136 5.95 -5.02 -18.40
CA PRO A 136 6.27 -4.18 -19.56
C PRO A 136 5.17 -4.22 -20.64
N LYS A 137 4.43 -5.32 -20.74
CA LYS A 137 3.31 -5.49 -21.68
C LYS A 137 2.00 -4.88 -21.17
N ASN A 138 1.81 -4.84 -19.86
CA ASN A 138 0.63 -4.24 -19.23
C ASN A 138 1.03 -3.48 -17.97
N ARG A 139 1.27 -2.19 -18.10
CA ARG A 139 1.77 -1.34 -17.01
C ARG A 139 0.81 -1.17 -15.81
N LEU A 140 -0.41 -1.64 -15.90
CA LEU A 140 -1.36 -1.69 -14.78
C LEU A 140 -1.10 -2.89 -13.84
N GLN A 141 -0.33 -3.88 -14.30
CA GLN A 141 -0.03 -5.09 -13.55
C GLN A 141 1.40 -5.07 -12.99
N MET A 142 1.56 -5.71 -11.84
CA MET A 142 2.85 -6.07 -11.26
C MET A 142 3.08 -7.56 -11.49
N ILE A 143 4.34 -7.94 -11.75
CA ILE A 143 4.75 -9.33 -11.97
C ILE A 143 6.04 -9.63 -11.22
N VAL A 144 6.33 -10.92 -11.02
CA VAL A 144 7.65 -11.40 -10.61
C VAL A 144 8.59 -11.34 -11.81
N TYR A 145 9.83 -10.92 -11.55
CA TYR A 145 10.95 -11.02 -12.47
C TYR A 145 11.92 -12.10 -11.99
N GLU A 146 12.60 -12.75 -12.91
CA GLU A 146 13.62 -13.76 -12.58
C GLU A 146 14.90 -13.13 -12.02
N ASP A 147 15.12 -11.84 -12.32
CA ASP A 147 16.28 -11.05 -11.92
C ASP A 147 15.88 -9.68 -11.35
N LEU A 148 16.88 -8.90 -10.93
CA LEU A 148 16.69 -7.54 -10.42
C LEU A 148 16.69 -6.46 -11.51
N GLU A 149 16.94 -6.78 -12.78
CA GLU A 149 17.00 -5.78 -13.85
C GLU A 149 15.63 -5.15 -14.12
N GLY A 150 14.56 -5.98 -14.06
CA GLY A 150 13.18 -5.52 -14.23
C GLY A 150 12.40 -5.38 -12.93
N GLY A 151 12.87 -5.96 -11.82
CA GLY A 151 12.20 -6.05 -10.52
C GLY A 151 13.00 -5.42 -9.38
N LYS A 152 12.32 -5.24 -8.27
CA LYS A 152 12.92 -4.80 -6.99
C LYS A 152 12.74 -5.92 -5.97
N ASP A 153 13.72 -6.12 -5.08
CA ASP A 153 13.64 -7.10 -4.00
C ASP A 153 12.26 -7.12 -3.34
N ALA A 154 11.69 -8.30 -3.26
CA ALA A 154 10.43 -8.53 -2.59
C ALA A 154 10.45 -9.86 -1.86
N ILE A 155 10.15 -9.83 -0.54
CA ILE A 155 10.18 -11.01 0.31
C ILE A 155 8.90 -11.05 1.14
N THR A 156 8.17 -12.17 1.04
CA THR A 156 6.96 -12.47 1.79
C THR A 156 7.11 -13.79 2.50
N ASN A 157 6.99 -13.82 3.82
CA ASN A 157 6.82 -15.05 4.57
C ASN A 157 5.33 -15.34 4.70
N TYR A 158 4.92 -16.58 4.47
CA TYR A 158 3.53 -17.00 4.67
C TYR A 158 3.44 -18.19 5.62
N LYS A 159 2.30 -18.27 6.29
CA LYS A 159 1.91 -19.43 7.11
C LYS A 159 0.45 -19.76 6.84
N VAL A 160 0.15 -21.00 6.56
CA VAL A 160 -1.23 -21.50 6.41
C VAL A 160 -1.92 -21.43 7.76
N ILE A 161 -3.09 -20.82 7.80
CA ILE A 161 -3.96 -20.78 8.97
C ILE A 161 -4.98 -21.91 8.86
N GLU A 162 -5.66 -22.00 7.69
CA GLU A 162 -6.71 -22.99 7.48
C GLU A 162 -6.87 -23.32 6.00
N ARG A 163 -7.15 -24.59 5.68
CA ARG A 163 -7.44 -25.09 4.33
C ARG A 163 -8.90 -25.48 4.22
N PHE A 164 -9.58 -24.95 3.21
CA PHE A 164 -11.00 -25.19 2.97
C PHE A 164 -11.25 -26.10 1.75
N GLY A 165 -10.20 -26.79 1.28
CA GLY A 165 -10.23 -27.67 0.10
C GLY A 165 -9.96 -26.95 -1.21
N TYR A 166 -10.71 -25.91 -1.55
CA TYR A 166 -10.55 -25.14 -2.79
C TYR A 166 -10.00 -23.73 -2.59
N VAL A 167 -9.91 -23.29 -1.34
CA VAL A 167 -9.24 -22.05 -0.93
C VAL A 167 -8.44 -22.28 0.35
N THR A 168 -7.40 -21.48 0.57
CA THR A 168 -6.57 -21.51 1.77
C THR A 168 -6.47 -20.11 2.37
N LEU A 169 -6.68 -19.99 3.68
CA LEU A 169 -6.41 -18.80 4.45
C LEU A 169 -4.94 -18.82 4.89
N VAL A 170 -4.21 -17.78 4.52
CA VAL A 170 -2.79 -17.64 4.87
C VAL A 170 -2.54 -16.33 5.61
N SER A 171 -1.67 -16.35 6.63
CA SER A 171 -1.03 -15.16 7.19
C SER A 171 0.22 -14.86 6.39
N CYS A 172 0.41 -13.59 6.03
CA CYS A 172 1.55 -13.10 5.27
C CYS A 172 2.30 -12.02 6.05
N LYS A 173 3.56 -12.28 6.42
CA LYS A 173 4.47 -11.29 7.02
C LYS A 173 5.41 -10.72 5.96
N LEU A 174 5.39 -9.39 5.81
CA LEU A 174 6.13 -8.70 4.76
C LEU A 174 7.47 -8.17 5.25
N LYS A 175 8.59 -8.67 4.70
CA LYS A 175 9.92 -8.07 4.86
C LYS A 175 10.12 -6.84 3.95
N THR A 176 9.35 -6.74 2.87
CA THR A 176 9.33 -5.63 1.92
C THR A 176 7.88 -5.17 1.69
N GLY A 177 7.65 -4.05 1.00
CA GLY A 177 6.29 -3.54 0.73
C GLY A 177 6.17 -3.04 -0.72
N ARG A 178 6.19 -3.95 -1.69
CA ARG A 178 5.97 -3.60 -3.11
C ARG A 178 4.48 -3.55 -3.43
N THR A 179 4.14 -2.81 -4.46
CA THR A 179 2.76 -2.73 -4.95
C THR A 179 2.24 -4.13 -5.27
N HIS A 180 1.07 -4.49 -4.76
CA HIS A 180 0.40 -5.78 -4.95
C HIS A 180 1.24 -7.00 -4.51
N GLN A 181 2.21 -6.83 -3.60
CA GLN A 181 3.24 -7.84 -3.31
C GLN A 181 2.65 -9.21 -2.96
N ILE A 182 1.72 -9.29 -2.00
CA ILE A 182 1.11 -10.57 -1.60
C ILE A 182 0.38 -11.21 -2.79
N ARG A 183 -0.41 -10.43 -3.54
CA ARG A 183 -1.16 -10.91 -4.71
C ARG A 183 -0.23 -11.47 -5.79
N VAL A 184 0.87 -10.78 -6.07
CA VAL A 184 1.87 -11.19 -7.09
C VAL A 184 2.62 -12.43 -6.63
N HIS A 185 3.05 -12.48 -5.36
CA HIS A 185 3.77 -13.61 -4.81
C HIS A 185 2.89 -14.86 -4.71
N MET A 186 1.65 -14.75 -4.25
CA MET A 186 0.73 -15.88 -4.21
C MET A 186 0.43 -16.42 -5.60
N LYS A 187 0.20 -15.54 -6.58
CA LYS A 187 0.07 -15.93 -7.98
C LYS A 187 1.32 -16.65 -8.51
N TYR A 188 2.52 -16.18 -8.16
CA TYR A 188 3.80 -16.76 -8.59
C TYR A 188 3.95 -18.22 -8.11
N ILE A 189 3.49 -18.53 -6.90
CA ILE A 189 3.49 -19.92 -6.38
C ILE A 189 2.24 -20.72 -6.73
N GLY A 190 1.39 -20.20 -7.66
CA GLY A 190 0.22 -20.91 -8.18
C GLY A 190 -1.10 -20.68 -7.46
N HIS A 191 -1.15 -19.73 -6.52
CA HIS A 191 -2.34 -19.42 -5.72
C HIS A 191 -2.76 -17.96 -5.96
N THR A 192 -3.91 -17.73 -6.63
CA THR A 192 -4.35 -16.38 -7.02
C THR A 192 -5.39 -15.85 -6.07
#